data_4d00d9a398332d9ff74992bb92f991a1
#
_entry.id   4d00d9a398332d9ff74992bb92f991a1
#
_cell.length_a   1.000
_cell.length_b   1.000
_cell.length_c   1.000
_cell.angle_alpha   90.00
_cell.angle_beta   90.00
_cell.angle_gamma   90.00
#
_symmetry.space_group_name_H-M   'P 1'
#
loop_
_entity.id
_entity.type
_entity.pdbx_description
1 polymer ?
#
loop_
_entity_poly.entity_id
_entity_poly.type
_entity_poly.pdbx_seq_one_letter_code
_entity_poly.pdbx_strand_id
1 'polypeptide(L)'
;IDADGTQSNFYGSAPNATLVDIRIGTDVGAGPFENYLLEQEFYESAMNGLDWVIKHRDDAWPGVSEEYYGIDIISLSWGITSHENGGSDGSDMHSRILDEAMNAGIIVSVAAGNDGPDNDGLSGMGSSDLSVTVGATDDQNTISRDDDTVAGYSSRGPRKDNGDGNPLNELKPEISAPGSNIIQAEGCVTSGGCSNLIGDASGNTYTSRG
;
A
#
# COMPACT_ATOMS: atom_id res chain seq x y z
N ILE A 1 1.98 0.54 -21.16
CA ILE A 1 2.00 1.33 -22.41
C ILE A 1 2.69 2.64 -22.08
N ASP A 2 3.65 3.03 -22.86
CA ASP A 2 4.38 4.28 -22.71
C ASP A 2 3.51 5.48 -23.09
N ALA A 3 3.92 6.70 -22.71
CA ALA A 3 3.15 7.92 -22.96
C ALA A 3 2.83 8.20 -24.45
N ASP A 4 3.61 7.63 -25.36
CA ASP A 4 3.40 7.68 -26.81
C ASP A 4 2.48 6.59 -27.35
N GLY A 5 1.93 5.73 -26.49
CA GLY A 5 1.06 4.62 -26.84
C GLY A 5 1.79 3.35 -27.28
N THR A 6 3.11 3.30 -27.24
CA THR A 6 3.89 2.11 -27.55
C THR A 6 3.91 1.13 -26.37
N GLN A 7 4.27 -0.12 -26.66
CA GLN A 7 4.40 -1.12 -25.59
C GLN A 7 5.67 -0.87 -24.80
N SER A 8 5.55 -0.64 -23.49
CA SER A 8 6.69 -0.48 -22.60
C SER A 8 7.52 -1.75 -22.49
N ASN A 9 8.82 -1.59 -22.33
CA ASN A 9 9.70 -2.68 -21.92
C ASN A 9 9.71 -2.89 -20.40
N PHE A 10 9.03 -2.01 -19.66
CA PHE A 10 8.91 -2.05 -18.21
C PHE A 10 7.48 -2.41 -17.84
N TYR A 11 7.29 -3.64 -17.44
CA TYR A 11 5.99 -4.15 -16.99
C TYR A 11 5.93 -4.13 -15.47
N GLY A 12 4.79 -3.74 -14.94
CA GLY A 12 4.49 -3.99 -13.53
C GLY A 12 4.25 -5.47 -13.25
N SER A 13 4.07 -5.80 -11.99
CA SER A 13 3.82 -7.19 -11.56
C SER A 13 2.49 -7.75 -12.08
N ALA A 14 1.53 -6.87 -12.39
CA ALA A 14 0.20 -7.22 -12.90
C ALA A 14 -0.18 -6.35 -14.12
N PRO A 15 0.48 -6.51 -15.28
CA PRO A 15 0.35 -5.60 -16.42
C PRO A 15 -1.05 -5.59 -17.05
N ASN A 16 -1.86 -6.59 -16.80
CA ASN A 16 -3.22 -6.71 -17.34
C ASN A 16 -4.31 -6.37 -16.30
N ALA A 17 -3.93 -5.94 -15.09
CA ALA A 17 -4.90 -5.53 -14.09
C ALA A 17 -5.64 -4.26 -14.52
N THR A 18 -6.95 -4.22 -14.31
CA THR A 18 -7.74 -3.00 -14.41
C THR A 18 -7.56 -2.20 -13.13
N LEU A 19 -7.33 -0.90 -13.24
CA LEU A 19 -7.08 -0.04 -12.10
C LEU A 19 -8.30 0.83 -11.80
N VAL A 20 -8.69 0.87 -10.54
CA VAL A 20 -9.63 1.83 -9.96
C VAL A 20 -8.85 2.71 -9.01
N ASP A 21 -8.73 4.00 -9.34
CA ASP A 21 -8.00 4.97 -8.53
C ASP A 21 -8.95 5.63 -7.53
N ILE A 22 -8.70 5.43 -6.25
CA ILE A 22 -9.45 6.04 -5.14
C ILE A 22 -8.59 7.15 -4.54
N ARG A 23 -8.90 8.39 -4.89
CA ARG A 23 -8.19 9.55 -4.36
C ARG A 23 -8.60 9.82 -2.92
N ILE A 24 -7.67 9.65 -1.99
CA ILE A 24 -7.86 9.86 -0.55
C ILE A 24 -7.12 11.09 -0.01
N GLY A 25 -6.33 11.73 -0.82
CA GLY A 25 -5.55 12.91 -0.44
C GLY A 25 -5.62 14.02 -1.46
N THR A 26 -5.09 15.18 -1.10
CA THR A 26 -4.92 16.34 -1.97
C THR A 26 -3.51 16.91 -1.84
N ASP A 27 -3.01 17.50 -2.91
CA ASP A 27 -1.76 18.25 -2.94
C ASP A 27 -1.95 19.76 -2.68
N VAL A 28 -3.19 20.18 -2.42
CA VAL A 28 -3.50 21.58 -2.13
C VAL A 28 -3.37 21.81 -0.63
N GLY A 29 -2.37 22.59 -0.26
CA GLY A 29 -2.09 22.91 1.13
C GLY A 29 -3.20 23.73 1.80
N ALA A 30 -3.44 23.47 3.06
CA ALA A 30 -4.41 24.17 3.92
C ALA A 30 -3.77 25.34 4.73
N GLY A 31 -2.58 25.79 4.34
CA GLY A 31 -1.86 26.87 5.00
C GLY A 31 -1.17 26.48 6.30
N PRO A 32 -1.07 27.37 7.30
CA PRO A 32 -0.30 27.10 8.52
C PRO A 32 -0.77 25.92 9.37
N PHE A 33 -2.00 25.48 9.17
CA PHE A 33 -2.60 24.33 9.84
C PHE A 33 -2.68 23.10 8.95
N GLU A 34 -2.03 23.14 7.81
CA GLU A 34 -2.06 22.11 6.77
C GLU A 34 -1.86 20.70 7.33
N ASN A 35 -0.80 20.49 8.09
CA ASN A 35 -0.50 19.16 8.61
C ASN A 35 -1.59 18.60 9.51
N TYR A 36 -2.19 19.43 10.34
CA TYR A 36 -3.23 18.98 11.26
C TYR A 36 -4.56 18.67 10.56
N LEU A 37 -4.98 19.57 9.67
CA LEU A 37 -6.23 19.39 8.92
C LEU A 37 -6.12 18.27 7.90
N LEU A 38 -4.98 18.18 7.19
CA LEU A 38 -4.75 17.12 6.22
C LEU A 38 -4.70 15.74 6.86
N GLU A 39 -4.14 15.60 8.03
CA GLU A 39 -4.09 14.33 8.74
C GLU A 39 -5.51 13.83 9.05
N GLN A 40 -6.36 14.66 9.62
CA GLN A 40 -7.73 14.28 9.94
C GLN A 40 -8.60 14.04 8.70
N GLU A 41 -8.53 14.95 7.72
CA GLU A 41 -9.25 14.80 6.44
C GLU A 41 -8.77 13.57 5.65
N PHE A 42 -7.48 13.26 5.72
CA PHE A 42 -6.91 12.09 5.08
C PHE A 42 -7.47 10.79 5.66
N TYR A 43 -7.58 10.70 6.99
CA TYR A 43 -8.16 9.53 7.65
C TYR A 43 -9.64 9.34 7.31
N GLU A 44 -10.42 10.40 7.33
CA GLU A 44 -11.83 10.34 6.93
C GLU A 44 -11.97 9.95 5.46
N SER A 45 -11.16 10.53 4.59
CA SER A 45 -11.17 10.23 3.16
C SER A 45 -10.79 8.78 2.89
N ALA A 46 -9.80 8.25 3.61
CA ALA A 46 -9.39 6.86 3.49
C ALA A 46 -10.48 5.89 3.93
N MET A 47 -11.12 6.16 5.08
CA MET A 47 -12.25 5.36 5.56
C MET A 47 -13.43 5.39 4.59
N ASN A 48 -13.76 6.58 4.07
CA ASN A 48 -14.81 6.73 3.06
C ASN A 48 -14.47 6.01 1.76
N GLY A 49 -13.20 6.05 1.35
CA GLY A 49 -12.71 5.33 0.17
C GLY A 49 -12.84 3.82 0.32
N LEU A 50 -12.44 3.27 1.46
CA LEU A 50 -12.57 1.84 1.76
C LEU A 50 -14.03 1.39 1.84
N ASP A 51 -14.88 2.16 2.52
CA ASP A 51 -16.33 1.90 2.57
C ASP A 51 -16.96 1.95 1.17
N TRP A 52 -16.52 2.90 0.34
CA TRP A 52 -16.96 2.98 -1.05
C TRP A 52 -16.57 1.72 -1.84
N VAL A 53 -15.34 1.26 -1.71
CA VAL A 53 -14.85 0.04 -2.39
C VAL A 53 -15.67 -1.17 -1.98
N ILE A 54 -15.93 -1.34 -0.68
CA ILE A 54 -16.74 -2.46 -0.18
C ILE A 54 -18.16 -2.44 -0.75
N LYS A 55 -18.76 -1.25 -0.85
CA LYS A 55 -20.12 -1.08 -1.40
C LYS A 55 -20.22 -1.31 -2.90
N HIS A 56 -19.13 -1.07 -3.64
CA HIS A 56 -19.08 -1.15 -5.10
C HIS A 56 -18.31 -2.37 -5.61
N ARG A 57 -18.02 -3.34 -4.74
CA ARG A 57 -17.21 -4.52 -5.06
C ARG A 57 -17.77 -5.40 -6.19
N ASP A 58 -19.08 -5.34 -6.42
CA ASP A 58 -19.78 -6.15 -7.44
C ASP A 58 -20.29 -5.29 -8.61
N ASP A 59 -19.90 -4.01 -8.69
CA ASP A 59 -20.46 -3.08 -9.67
C ASP A 59 -19.99 -3.39 -11.09
N ALA A 60 -20.89 -3.17 -12.04
CA ALA A 60 -20.59 -3.19 -13.45
C ALA A 60 -19.95 -1.88 -13.90
N TRP A 61 -18.79 -1.98 -14.55
CA TRP A 61 -18.06 -0.79 -15.01
C TRP A 61 -18.38 -0.49 -16.48
N PRO A 62 -18.71 0.77 -16.86
CA PRO A 62 -18.97 1.11 -18.24
C PRO A 62 -17.77 0.83 -19.17
N GLY A 63 -18.03 0.11 -20.25
CA GLY A 63 -17.00 -0.21 -21.24
C GLY A 63 -16.04 -1.35 -20.86
N VAL A 64 -16.30 -2.03 -19.76
CA VAL A 64 -15.54 -3.18 -19.28
C VAL A 64 -16.37 -4.44 -19.50
N SER A 65 -15.73 -5.56 -19.84
CA SER A 65 -16.41 -6.87 -19.96
C SER A 65 -16.85 -7.37 -18.60
N GLU A 66 -17.93 -8.14 -18.57
CA GLU A 66 -18.52 -8.71 -17.33
C GLU A 66 -17.50 -9.50 -16.48
N GLU A 67 -16.54 -10.15 -17.11
CA GLU A 67 -15.45 -10.88 -16.43
C GLU A 67 -14.51 -9.99 -15.62
N TYR A 68 -14.56 -8.65 -15.80
CA TYR A 68 -13.75 -7.66 -15.09
C TYR A 68 -14.62 -6.71 -14.25
N TYR A 69 -15.86 -7.09 -13.96
CA TYR A 69 -16.70 -6.31 -13.06
C TYR A 69 -16.23 -6.45 -11.62
N GLY A 70 -16.55 -5.47 -10.83
CA GLY A 70 -16.24 -5.47 -9.41
C GLY A 70 -14.85 -4.95 -9.05
N ILE A 71 -14.49 -5.17 -7.80
CA ILE A 71 -13.18 -4.83 -7.23
C ILE A 71 -12.70 -6.04 -6.44
N ASP A 72 -11.65 -6.68 -6.91
CA ASP A 72 -11.13 -7.92 -6.33
C ASP A 72 -10.02 -7.66 -5.30
N ILE A 73 -9.26 -6.57 -5.46
CA ILE A 73 -8.05 -6.31 -4.69
C ILE A 73 -7.98 -4.85 -4.26
N ILE A 74 -7.67 -4.63 -2.99
CA ILE A 74 -7.25 -3.33 -2.45
C ILE A 74 -5.74 -3.38 -2.24
N SER A 75 -5.03 -2.38 -2.74
CA SER A 75 -3.59 -2.19 -2.50
C SER A 75 -3.37 -0.89 -1.73
N LEU A 76 -2.81 -0.99 -0.54
CA LEU A 76 -2.57 0.13 0.36
C LEU A 76 -1.08 0.27 0.65
N SER A 77 -0.46 1.33 0.14
CA SER A 77 0.95 1.67 0.39
C SER A 77 1.08 2.82 1.40
N TRP A 78 0.14 2.94 2.30
CA TRP A 78 0.17 3.91 3.39
C TRP A 78 -0.41 3.29 4.65
N GLY A 79 -0.16 3.91 5.77
CA GLY A 79 -0.69 3.46 7.06
C GLY A 79 -0.56 4.57 8.10
N ILE A 80 -1.24 4.38 9.19
CA ILE A 80 -1.16 5.25 10.35
C ILE A 80 -0.10 4.68 11.26
N THR A 81 0.94 5.47 11.51
CA THR A 81 1.97 5.10 12.46
C THR A 81 1.41 5.19 13.86
N SER A 82 1.22 4.06 14.51
CA SER A 82 0.94 4.04 15.94
C SER A 82 2.27 4.03 16.68
N HIS A 83 2.68 5.16 17.20
CA HIS A 83 3.92 5.30 17.97
C HIS A 83 3.78 4.80 19.41
N GLU A 84 2.62 4.32 19.81
CA GLU A 84 2.37 3.90 21.18
C GLU A 84 2.65 2.41 21.37
N ASN A 85 3.77 2.09 22.02
CA ASN A 85 4.05 0.77 22.60
C ASN A 85 3.86 -0.45 21.68
N GLY A 86 4.41 -0.42 20.49
CA GLY A 86 4.46 -1.61 19.63
C GLY A 86 3.27 -1.79 18.70
N GLY A 87 2.66 -0.72 18.24
CA GLY A 87 1.65 -0.77 17.19
C GLY A 87 0.23 -1.07 17.66
N SER A 88 -0.62 -1.45 16.74
CA SER A 88 -2.02 -1.80 16.98
C SER A 88 -2.18 -3.30 17.27
N ASP A 89 -3.24 -3.64 17.99
CA ASP A 89 -3.71 -5.01 18.21
C ASP A 89 -4.74 -5.47 17.14
N GLY A 90 -4.97 -4.65 16.11
CA GLY A 90 -5.97 -4.91 15.07
C GLY A 90 -7.40 -4.50 15.44
N SER A 91 -7.64 -4.01 16.66
CA SER A 91 -8.99 -3.59 17.10
C SER A 91 -9.36 -2.18 16.67
N ASP A 92 -8.42 -1.42 16.15
CA ASP A 92 -8.66 -0.07 15.65
C ASP A 92 -9.59 -0.07 14.42
N MET A 93 -10.19 1.10 14.18
CA MET A 93 -11.21 1.24 13.14
C MET A 93 -10.67 0.96 11.73
N HIS A 94 -9.41 1.31 11.47
CA HIS A 94 -8.80 1.09 10.16
C HIS A 94 -8.50 -0.38 9.90
N SER A 95 -7.98 -1.10 10.90
CA SER A 95 -7.79 -2.54 10.81
C SER A 95 -9.13 -3.26 10.58
N ARG A 96 -10.17 -2.86 11.28
CA ARG A 96 -11.49 -3.47 11.18
C ARG A 96 -12.16 -3.28 9.82
N ILE A 97 -12.04 -2.12 9.18
CA ILE A 97 -12.61 -1.93 7.85
C ILE A 97 -11.88 -2.77 6.78
N LEU A 98 -10.58 -3.03 6.98
CA LEU A 98 -9.85 -3.95 6.11
C LEU A 98 -10.34 -5.39 6.29
N ASP A 99 -10.63 -5.79 7.54
CA ASP A 99 -11.22 -7.10 7.82
C ASP A 99 -12.64 -7.21 7.22
N GLU A 100 -13.41 -6.13 7.23
CA GLU A 100 -14.71 -6.09 6.55
C GLU A 100 -14.57 -6.26 5.03
N ALA A 101 -13.58 -5.63 4.41
CA ALA A 101 -13.29 -5.81 2.98
C ALA A 101 -12.90 -7.27 2.66
N MET A 102 -12.03 -7.87 3.47
CA MET A 102 -11.66 -9.28 3.33
C MET A 102 -12.86 -10.21 3.48
N ASN A 103 -13.71 -9.96 4.48
CA ASN A 103 -14.95 -10.72 4.68
C ASN A 103 -15.95 -10.53 3.53
N ALA A 104 -15.92 -9.40 2.84
CA ALA A 104 -16.71 -9.13 1.65
C ALA A 104 -16.16 -9.80 0.38
N GLY A 105 -15.02 -10.50 0.47
CA GLY A 105 -14.38 -11.22 -0.63
C GLY A 105 -13.30 -10.43 -1.38
N ILE A 106 -12.95 -9.23 -0.92
CA ILE A 106 -11.90 -8.40 -1.52
C ILE A 106 -10.56 -8.75 -0.86
N ILE A 107 -9.54 -9.06 -1.62
CA ILE A 107 -8.19 -9.28 -1.10
C ILE A 107 -7.55 -7.94 -0.74
N VAL A 108 -7.11 -7.79 0.50
CA VAL A 108 -6.44 -6.56 0.96
C VAL A 108 -4.95 -6.82 1.12
N SER A 109 -4.14 -6.10 0.36
CA SER A 109 -2.68 -6.04 0.51
C SER A 109 -2.29 -4.70 1.12
N VAL A 110 -1.55 -4.73 2.22
CA VAL A 110 -1.17 -3.52 2.95
C VAL A 110 0.32 -3.53 3.31
N ALA A 111 0.98 -2.39 3.21
CA ALA A 111 2.37 -2.26 3.61
C ALA A 111 2.54 -2.39 5.13
N ALA A 112 3.58 -3.08 5.55
CA ALA A 112 3.90 -3.23 6.97
C ALA A 112 4.28 -1.90 7.64
N GLY A 113 4.85 -0.97 6.89
CA GLY A 113 5.37 0.30 7.38
C GLY A 113 6.89 0.41 7.25
N ASN A 114 7.44 1.56 7.66
CA ASN A 114 8.84 1.93 7.49
C ASN A 114 9.55 2.25 8.81
N ASP A 115 9.10 1.65 9.92
CA ASP A 115 9.58 1.93 11.28
C ASP A 115 10.55 0.84 11.80
N GLY A 116 11.18 0.07 10.89
CA GLY A 116 12.23 -0.88 11.24
C GLY A 116 13.57 -0.20 11.59
N PRO A 117 14.57 -0.99 12.05
CA PRO A 117 14.57 -2.47 12.18
C PRO A 117 14.00 -2.96 13.52
N ASP A 118 13.76 -2.08 14.46
CA ASP A 118 13.21 -2.43 15.76
C ASP A 118 11.72 -2.79 15.63
N ASN A 119 11.20 -3.51 16.61
CA ASN A 119 9.80 -3.89 16.62
C ASN A 119 8.96 -2.82 17.33
N ASP A 120 8.94 -1.61 16.78
CA ASP A 120 8.08 -0.53 17.28
C ASP A 120 6.68 -0.54 16.68
N GLY A 121 6.39 -1.59 15.98
CA GLY A 121 5.06 -1.86 15.49
C GLY A 121 4.89 -1.70 13.99
N LEU A 122 3.96 -2.49 13.54
CA LEU A 122 3.37 -2.37 12.23
C LEU A 122 2.54 -1.08 12.18
N SER A 123 2.40 -0.48 11.01
CA SER A 123 1.39 0.55 10.83
C SER A 123 0.03 0.02 11.29
N GLY A 124 -0.86 0.87 11.81
CA GLY A 124 -2.16 0.44 12.30
C GLY A 124 -2.88 -0.48 11.32
N MET A 125 -2.90 -0.12 10.05
CA MET A 125 -3.52 -0.93 9.00
C MET A 125 -2.82 -2.28 8.75
N GLY A 126 -1.52 -2.35 8.95
CA GLY A 126 -0.74 -3.59 8.89
C GLY A 126 -1.04 -4.56 10.03
N SER A 127 -1.86 -4.16 10.98
CA SER A 127 -2.28 -4.97 12.13
C SER A 127 -3.66 -5.61 11.97
N SER A 128 -4.36 -5.39 10.85
CA SER A 128 -5.64 -6.06 10.53
C SER A 128 -5.51 -7.58 10.63
N ASP A 129 -6.54 -8.26 11.14
CA ASP A 129 -6.52 -9.71 11.34
C ASP A 129 -6.44 -10.49 10.02
N LEU A 130 -7.13 -10.01 9.00
CA LEU A 130 -7.36 -10.75 7.76
C LEU A 130 -6.55 -10.23 6.57
N SER A 131 -6.07 -8.99 6.59
CA SER A 131 -5.30 -8.42 5.47
C SER A 131 -3.94 -9.09 5.31
N VAL A 132 -3.43 -9.10 4.09
CA VAL A 132 -2.07 -9.55 3.78
C VAL A 132 -1.12 -8.38 3.99
N THR A 133 -0.43 -8.37 5.11
CA THR A 133 0.59 -7.37 5.43
C THR A 133 1.92 -7.77 4.80
N VAL A 134 2.53 -6.84 4.08
CA VAL A 134 3.72 -7.10 3.27
C VAL A 134 4.91 -6.32 3.82
N GLY A 135 5.93 -7.03 4.27
CA GLY A 135 7.23 -6.47 4.63
C GLY A 135 8.11 -6.26 3.41
N ALA A 136 9.12 -5.41 3.52
CA ALA A 136 10.06 -5.12 2.46
C ALA A 136 11.34 -5.97 2.57
N THR A 137 11.78 -6.53 1.44
CA THR A 137 13.12 -7.09 1.29
C THR A 137 13.98 -6.21 0.38
N ASP A 138 15.28 -6.27 0.59
CA ASP A 138 16.29 -5.81 -0.33
C ASP A 138 16.83 -7.04 -1.08
N ASP A 139 16.50 -7.14 -2.36
CA ASP A 139 16.86 -8.25 -3.24
C ASP A 139 18.21 -8.02 -3.94
N GLN A 140 18.95 -6.97 -3.53
CA GLN A 140 20.24 -6.57 -4.09
C GLN A 140 20.19 -6.38 -5.63
N ASN A 141 18.99 -6.28 -6.21
CA ASN A 141 18.74 -6.27 -7.66
C ASN A 141 19.34 -7.48 -8.39
N THR A 142 19.33 -8.65 -7.77
CA THR A 142 19.79 -9.91 -8.33
C THR A 142 18.61 -10.89 -8.55
N ILE A 143 18.84 -11.96 -9.33
CA ILE A 143 17.88 -13.04 -9.50
C ILE A 143 18.02 -14.08 -8.38
N SER A 144 19.18 -14.09 -7.72
CA SER A 144 19.42 -14.98 -6.59
C SER A 144 18.49 -14.61 -5.42
N ARG A 145 18.05 -15.62 -4.69
CA ARG A 145 17.32 -15.43 -3.43
C ARG A 145 18.20 -15.61 -2.21
N ASP A 146 19.45 -16.04 -2.42
CA ASP A 146 20.38 -16.36 -1.34
C ASP A 146 21.01 -15.11 -0.71
N ASP A 147 20.95 -13.98 -1.40
CA ASP A 147 21.45 -12.68 -0.98
C ASP A 147 20.33 -11.71 -0.54
N ASP A 148 19.06 -12.14 -0.62
CA ASP A 148 17.93 -11.34 -0.15
C ASP A 148 18.01 -11.14 1.38
N THR A 149 17.73 -9.92 1.79
CA THR A 149 17.69 -9.55 3.22
C THR A 149 16.41 -8.76 3.52
N VAL A 150 15.96 -8.79 4.77
CA VAL A 150 14.89 -7.88 5.18
C VAL A 150 15.43 -6.45 5.17
N ALA A 151 14.74 -5.57 4.45
CA ALA A 151 15.13 -4.16 4.39
C ALA A 151 15.18 -3.54 5.79
N GLY A 152 16.24 -2.76 6.07
CA GLY A 152 16.47 -2.21 7.40
C GLY A 152 15.34 -1.29 7.88
N TYR A 153 14.63 -0.66 6.97
CA TYR A 153 13.51 0.23 7.27
C TYR A 153 12.16 -0.51 7.42
N SER A 154 12.05 -1.77 6.94
CA SER A 154 10.78 -2.48 7.00
C SER A 154 10.31 -2.65 8.43
N SER A 155 9.07 -2.26 8.70
CA SER A 155 8.43 -2.57 9.98
C SER A 155 8.36 -4.07 10.19
N ARG A 156 8.46 -4.49 11.44
CA ARG A 156 8.52 -5.88 11.87
C ARG A 156 7.47 -6.14 12.93
N GLY A 157 6.94 -7.34 12.90
CA GLY A 157 6.03 -7.84 13.93
C GLY A 157 6.77 -8.48 15.12
N PRO A 158 6.04 -9.12 16.00
CA PRO A 158 4.59 -9.32 15.92
C PRO A 158 3.79 -8.05 16.19
N ARG A 159 2.51 -8.03 15.76
CA ARG A 159 1.58 -7.01 16.25
C ARG A 159 1.26 -7.26 17.73
N LYS A 160 0.56 -6.34 18.37
CA LYS A 160 0.06 -6.56 19.74
C LYS A 160 -0.98 -7.68 19.79
N ASP A 161 -0.93 -8.42 20.87
CA ASP A 161 -1.95 -9.42 21.25
C ASP A 161 -3.29 -8.70 21.51
N ASN A 162 -4.34 -9.11 20.80
CA ASN A 162 -5.71 -8.63 20.97
C ASN A 162 -6.49 -9.38 22.05
N GLY A 163 -5.87 -10.36 22.70
CA GLY A 163 -6.45 -11.14 23.78
C GLY A 163 -7.40 -12.25 23.32
N ASP A 164 -7.44 -12.59 22.03
CA ASP A 164 -8.33 -13.64 21.51
C ASP A 164 -7.81 -15.06 21.78
N GLY A 165 -6.59 -15.20 22.25
CA GLY A 165 -5.92 -16.45 22.54
C GLY A 165 -5.44 -17.20 21.29
N ASN A 166 -5.39 -16.56 20.14
CA ASN A 166 -4.86 -17.11 18.90
C ASN A 166 -3.56 -16.39 18.50
N PRO A 167 -2.38 -16.90 18.92
CA PRO A 167 -1.12 -16.23 18.66
C PRO A 167 -0.71 -16.19 17.17
N LEU A 168 -1.46 -16.85 16.29
CA LEU A 168 -1.19 -16.78 14.86
C LEU A 168 -1.62 -15.45 14.24
N ASN A 169 -2.58 -14.77 14.86
CA ASN A 169 -3.03 -13.44 14.41
C ASN A 169 -1.98 -12.36 14.65
N GLU A 170 -1.06 -12.58 15.59
CA GLU A 170 0.04 -11.64 15.87
C GLU A 170 1.22 -11.81 14.90
N LEU A 171 1.25 -12.88 14.13
CA LEU A 171 2.33 -13.14 13.16
C LEU A 171 2.17 -12.24 11.92
N LYS A 172 2.67 -11.03 12.04
CA LYS A 172 2.72 -10.02 10.97
C LYS A 172 4.19 -9.61 10.72
N PRO A 173 4.55 -9.21 9.51
CA PRO A 173 3.80 -9.35 8.26
C PRO A 173 3.69 -10.83 7.81
N GLU A 174 2.66 -11.15 7.03
CA GLU A 174 2.45 -12.51 6.50
C GLU A 174 3.49 -12.90 5.47
N ILE A 175 3.90 -11.93 4.66
CA ILE A 175 4.88 -12.14 3.58
C ILE A 175 5.82 -10.95 3.50
N SER A 176 6.91 -11.13 2.75
CA SER A 176 7.80 -10.07 2.34
C SER A 176 7.98 -10.09 0.81
N ALA A 177 8.20 -8.91 0.25
CA ALA A 177 8.42 -8.74 -1.19
C ALA A 177 9.55 -7.72 -1.42
N PRO A 178 10.22 -7.75 -2.57
CA PRO A 178 11.21 -6.74 -2.93
C PRO A 178 10.61 -5.33 -2.82
N GLY A 179 11.23 -4.48 -2.01
CA GLY A 179 10.78 -3.13 -1.72
C GLY A 179 11.86 -2.07 -1.84
N SER A 180 13.14 -2.47 -1.91
CA SER A 180 14.26 -1.52 -2.00
C SER A 180 14.65 -1.27 -3.45
N ASN A 181 14.90 0.00 -3.77
CA ASN A 181 15.38 0.43 -5.10
C ASN A 181 14.47 -0.01 -6.28
N ILE A 182 13.19 -0.10 -6.04
CA ILE A 182 12.22 -0.49 -7.07
C ILE A 182 12.08 0.64 -8.11
N ILE A 183 12.23 0.29 -9.37
CA ILE A 183 12.00 1.22 -10.49
C ILE A 183 10.50 1.23 -10.80
N GLN A 184 9.92 2.42 -10.77
CA GLN A 184 8.48 2.59 -10.99
C GLN A 184 8.18 3.88 -11.76
N ALA A 185 6.96 3.97 -12.30
CA ALA A 185 6.48 5.19 -12.93
C ALA A 185 6.34 6.32 -11.90
N GLU A 186 6.73 7.54 -12.28
CA GLU A 186 6.55 8.75 -11.47
C GLU A 186 5.37 9.56 -11.98
N GLY A 187 4.39 9.77 -11.12
CA GLY A 187 3.23 10.59 -11.43
C GLY A 187 3.47 12.08 -11.17
N CYS A 188 4.32 12.73 -11.92
CA CYS A 188 4.72 14.12 -11.78
C CYS A 188 3.54 15.11 -11.94
N VAL A 189 2.64 15.17 -10.98
CA VAL A 189 1.42 15.99 -11.04
C VAL A 189 1.60 17.42 -10.52
N THR A 190 2.69 17.70 -9.79
CA THR A 190 2.97 19.01 -9.20
C THR A 190 4.37 19.50 -9.54
N SER A 191 4.54 20.84 -9.57
CA SER A 191 5.86 21.44 -9.76
C SER A 191 6.79 21.07 -8.59
N GLY A 192 7.85 20.36 -8.88
CA GLY A 192 8.83 19.91 -7.89
C GLY A 192 8.70 18.46 -7.43
N GLY A 193 7.65 17.75 -7.84
CA GLY A 193 7.45 16.34 -7.51
C GLY A 193 8.34 15.37 -8.30
N CYS A 194 9.00 15.85 -9.35
CA CYS A 194 9.79 15.02 -10.26
C CYS A 194 11.29 15.09 -9.96
N SER A 195 11.67 14.75 -8.74
CA SER A 195 13.09 14.60 -8.37
C SER A 195 13.52 13.14 -8.55
N ASN A 196 14.79 12.94 -8.93
CA ASN A 196 15.39 11.62 -9.11
C ASN A 196 14.81 10.78 -10.25
N LEU A 197 14.40 11.42 -11.33
CA LEU A 197 13.90 10.72 -12.50
C LEU A 197 15.02 9.99 -13.25
N ILE A 198 14.71 8.78 -13.68
CA ILE A 198 15.52 8.01 -14.60
C ILE A 198 14.82 8.08 -15.96
N GLY A 199 15.46 8.67 -16.95
CA GLY A 199 14.92 8.73 -18.31
C GLY A 199 15.29 7.49 -19.12
N ASP A 200 14.42 7.07 -20.02
CA ASP A 200 14.73 6.06 -21.03
C ASP A 200 14.80 6.68 -22.46
N ALA A 201 15.13 5.84 -23.43
CA ALA A 201 15.28 6.27 -24.82
C ALA A 201 13.94 6.66 -25.49
N SER A 202 12.80 6.27 -24.91
CA SER A 202 11.46 6.63 -25.42
C SER A 202 10.96 7.95 -24.83
N GLY A 203 11.72 8.58 -23.93
CA GLY A 203 11.35 9.83 -23.28
C GLY A 203 10.46 9.68 -22.05
N ASN A 204 10.19 8.46 -21.63
CA ASN A 204 9.50 8.22 -20.37
C ASN A 204 10.43 8.43 -19.18
N THR A 205 9.84 8.75 -18.05
CA THR A 205 10.56 8.97 -16.80
C THR A 205 10.07 8.00 -15.74
N TYR A 206 11.01 7.49 -14.98
CA TYR A 206 10.79 6.55 -13.88
C TYR A 206 11.50 7.06 -12.64
N THR A 207 11.16 6.52 -11.50
CA THR A 207 11.87 6.78 -10.25
C THR A 207 12.23 5.46 -9.59
N SER A 208 13.32 5.47 -8.83
CA SER A 208 13.67 4.37 -7.94
C SER A 208 13.24 4.74 -6.52
N ARG A 209 12.48 3.88 -5.90
CA ARG A 209 11.95 4.06 -4.54
C ARG A 209 12.18 2.79 -3.72
N GLY A 210 12.15 2.97 -2.43
CA GLY A 210 12.18 1.89 -1.46
C GLY A 210 11.07 2.05 -0.43
#